data_9ca0664ea3e9c400b1ac451d098166de
#
_entry.id   9ca0664ea3e9c400b1ac451d098166de
#
_cell.length_a   1.000
_cell.length_b   1.000
_cell.length_c   1.000
_cell.angle_alpha   90.00
_cell.angle_beta   90.00
_cell.angle_gamma   90.00
#
_symmetry.space_group_name_H-M   'P 1'
#
loop_
_entity.id
_entity.type
_entity.pdbx_description
1 polymer ?
#
loop_
_entity_poly.entity_id
_entity_poly.type
_entity_poly.pdbx_seq_one_letter_code
_entity_poly.pdbx_strand_id
1 'polypeptide(L)' 'MVKMVIALCLFINGEMVEHRIQPDVSTCLKMKREASRNMEMSDKRFMCSEVKAELDTNIDGSQSIKKIVEH' A
#
# COMPACT_ATOMS: atom_id res chain seq x y z
N MET A 1 -6.80 14.04 7.52
CA MET A 1 -6.15 13.50 8.74
C MET A 1 -4.86 12.80 8.34
N VAL A 2 -3.76 13.13 9.02
CA VAL A 2 -2.46 12.53 8.73
C VAL A 2 -2.15 11.47 9.79
N LYS A 3 -1.68 10.31 9.36
CA LYS A 3 -1.54 9.15 10.24
C LYS A 3 -0.47 8.20 9.71
N MET A 4 0.20 7.49 10.60
CA MET A 4 1.10 6.40 10.21
C MET A 4 0.25 5.16 9.91
N VAL A 5 0.43 4.60 8.72
CA VAL A 5 -0.31 3.41 8.28
C VAL A 5 0.65 2.44 7.61
N ILE A 6 0.25 1.16 7.60
CA ILE A 6 0.95 0.15 6.81
C ILE A 6 0.34 0.18 5.41
N ALA A 7 1.17 0.33 4.40
CA ALA A 7 0.71 0.39 3.02
C ALA A 7 1.36 -0.71 2.18
N LEU A 8 0.55 -1.37 1.37
CA LEU A 8 1.03 -2.24 0.32
C LEU A 8 1.21 -1.40 -0.94
N CYS A 9 2.45 -1.26 -1.38
CA CYS A 9 2.79 -0.42 -2.52
C CYS A 9 3.18 -1.26 -3.72
N LEU A 10 2.68 -0.89 -4.88
CA LEU A 10 3.07 -1.51 -6.15
C LEU A 10 3.98 -0.56 -6.91
N PHE A 11 5.16 -1.04 -7.27
CA PHE A 11 6.12 -0.31 -8.09
C PHE A 11 6.23 -0.96 -9.47
N ILE A 12 6.24 -0.14 -10.51
CA ILE A 12 6.49 -0.59 -11.88
C ILE A 12 7.63 0.26 -12.43
N ASN A 13 8.71 -0.39 -12.88
CA ASN A 13 9.91 0.28 -13.38
C ASN A 13 10.47 1.31 -12.39
N GLY A 14 10.40 0.99 -11.09
CA GLY A 14 10.91 1.86 -10.05
C GLY A 14 9.97 2.99 -9.60
N GLU A 15 8.80 3.11 -10.22
CA GLU A 15 7.81 4.12 -9.84
C GLU A 15 6.65 3.51 -9.07
N MET A 16 6.25 4.16 -7.99
CA MET A 16 5.06 3.76 -7.24
C MET A 16 3.82 4.15 -8.03
N VAL A 17 3.05 3.15 -8.45
CA VAL A 17 1.84 3.36 -9.25
C VAL A 17 0.57 3.11 -8.47
N GLU A 18 0.65 2.40 -7.34
CA GLU A 18 -0.50 2.09 -6.52
C GLU A 18 -0.08 1.90 -5.08
N HIS A 19 -0.97 2.28 -4.15
CA HIS A 19 -0.79 2.02 -2.73
C HIS A 19 -2.15 1.72 -2.10
N ARG A 20 -2.15 0.83 -1.10
CA ARG A 20 -3.36 0.46 -0.36
C ARG A 20 -3.05 0.34 1.11
N ILE A 21 -3.97 0.81 1.95
CA ILE A 21 -3.87 0.65 3.40
C ILE A 21 -4.11 -0.80 3.78
N GLN A 22 -3.25 -1.33 4.65
CA GLN A 22 -3.42 -2.66 5.23
C GLN A 22 -3.62 -2.52 6.74
N PRO A 23 -4.37 -3.44 7.37
CA PRO A 23 -4.64 -3.34 8.81
C PRO A 23 -3.41 -3.56 9.68
N ASP A 24 -2.47 -4.37 9.23
CA ASP A 24 -1.23 -4.64 9.94
C ASP A 24 -0.15 -5.19 9.01
N VAL A 25 1.04 -5.35 9.54
CA VAL A 25 2.20 -5.83 8.75
C VAL A 25 1.99 -7.27 8.29
N SER A 26 1.46 -8.13 9.16
CA SER A 26 1.23 -9.53 8.80
C SER A 26 0.30 -9.69 7.63
N THR A 27 -0.82 -8.96 7.65
CA THR A 27 -1.78 -8.95 6.54
C THR A 27 -1.14 -8.40 5.26
N CYS A 28 -0.36 -7.33 5.38
CA CYS A 28 0.33 -6.74 4.24
C CYS A 28 1.28 -7.74 3.59
N LEU A 29 2.09 -8.44 4.39
CA LEU A 29 3.03 -9.44 3.88
C LEU A 29 2.32 -10.61 3.23
N LYS A 30 1.17 -11.02 3.78
CA LYS A 30 0.35 -12.09 3.19
C LYS A 30 -0.19 -11.66 1.83
N MET A 31 -0.74 -10.46 1.73
CA MET A 31 -1.26 -9.94 0.47
C MET A 31 -0.15 -9.75 -0.56
N LYS A 32 1.01 -9.27 -0.13
CA LYS A 32 2.20 -9.15 -0.98
C LYS A 32 2.58 -10.52 -1.57
N ARG A 33 2.62 -11.54 -0.74
CA ARG A 33 2.99 -12.90 -1.17
C ARG A 33 2.00 -13.44 -2.19
N GLU A 34 0.69 -13.30 -1.92
CA GLU A 34 -0.36 -13.78 -2.80
C GLU A 34 -0.35 -13.05 -4.14
N ALA A 35 -0.20 -11.73 -4.12
CA ALA A 35 -0.15 -10.92 -5.32
C ALA A 35 1.08 -11.27 -6.18
N SER A 36 2.25 -11.44 -5.54
CA SER A 36 3.49 -11.79 -6.22
C SER A 36 3.42 -13.18 -6.87
N ARG A 37 2.68 -14.10 -6.25
CA ARG A 37 2.55 -15.46 -6.77
C ARG A 37 1.77 -15.50 -8.09
N ASN A 38 0.84 -14.60 -8.28
CA ASN A 38 -0.06 -14.58 -9.44
C ASN A 38 0.40 -13.62 -10.54
N MET A 39 1.60 -13.07 -10.44
CA MET A 39 2.12 -12.09 -11.40
C MET A 39 3.43 -12.54 -12.00
N GLU A 40 3.64 -12.25 -13.29
CA GLU A 40 4.96 -12.28 -13.88
C GLU A 40 5.70 -11.01 -13.44
N MET A 41 6.82 -11.20 -12.75
CA MET A 41 7.51 -10.14 -12.04
C MET A 41 8.77 -9.67 -12.77
N SER A 42 8.65 -9.27 -14.03
CA SER A 42 9.81 -8.73 -14.73
C SER A 42 10.17 -7.32 -14.24
N ASP A 43 9.19 -6.43 -14.13
CA ASP A 43 9.39 -5.01 -13.75
C ASP A 43 8.49 -4.56 -12.63
N LYS A 44 7.67 -5.45 -12.07
CA LYS A 44 6.72 -5.11 -11.01
C LYS A 44 7.23 -5.58 -9.67
N ARG A 45 6.98 -4.79 -8.63
CA ARG A 45 7.42 -5.13 -7.28
C ARG A 45 6.40 -4.64 -6.27
N PHE A 46 6.06 -5.51 -5.33
CA PHE A 46 5.25 -5.14 -4.18
C PHE A 46 6.13 -4.91 -2.97
N MET A 47 5.81 -3.89 -2.18
CA MET A 47 6.50 -3.60 -0.93
C MET A 47 5.51 -3.24 0.15
N CYS A 48 5.76 -3.73 1.38
CA CYS A 48 5.02 -3.32 2.55
C CYS A 48 5.86 -2.29 3.30
N SER A 49 5.29 -1.12 3.55
CA SER A 49 5.98 -0.03 4.23
C SER A 49 5.08 0.64 5.23
N GLU A 50 5.67 1.14 6.31
CA GLU A 50 4.98 2.05 7.21
C GLU A 50 5.18 3.45 6.65
N VAL A 51 4.08 4.13 6.35
CA VAL A 51 4.13 5.45 5.73
C VAL A 51 3.27 6.43 6.50
N LYS A 52 3.65 7.69 6.46
CA LYS A 52 2.84 8.78 6.97
C LYS A 52 1.99 9.29 5.82
N ALA A 53 0.68 9.17 5.95
CA ALA A 53 -0.24 9.45 4.87
C ALA A 53 -1.39 10.34 5.32
N GLU A 54 -1.84 11.20 4.41
CA GLU A 54 -3.08 11.93 4.59
C GLU A 54 -4.24 11.04 4.13
N LEU A 55 -5.24 10.88 4.99
CA LEU A 55 -6.33 9.95 4.76
C LEU A 55 -7.64 10.68 4.46
N ASP A 56 -8.43 10.08 3.56
CA ASP A 56 -9.82 10.46 3.33
C ASP A 56 -10.73 9.40 3.92
N THR A 57 -11.84 9.84 4.51
CA THR A 57 -12.89 8.94 4.98
C THR A 57 -13.94 8.82 3.88
N ASN A 58 -14.22 7.59 3.48
CA ASN A 58 -15.21 7.30 2.45
C ASN A 58 -16.63 7.29 3.04
N ILE A 59 -17.63 7.30 2.17
CA ILE A 59 -19.04 7.32 2.58
C ILE A 59 -19.40 6.14 3.47
N ASP A 60 -18.80 4.99 3.24
CA ASP A 60 -19.05 3.77 4.03
C ASP A 60 -18.28 3.71 5.36
N GLY A 61 -17.55 4.75 5.69
CA GLY A 61 -16.75 4.82 6.91
C GLY A 61 -15.33 4.28 6.78
N SER A 62 -14.97 3.67 5.66
CA SER A 62 -13.61 3.20 5.44
C SER A 62 -12.69 4.38 5.13
N GLN A 63 -11.39 4.17 5.28
CA GLN A 63 -10.40 5.19 4.98
C GLN A 63 -9.51 4.74 3.82
N SER A 64 -9.11 5.70 3.01
CA SER A 64 -8.15 5.47 1.94
C SER A 64 -7.08 6.54 1.95
N ILE A 65 -5.93 6.23 1.38
CA ILE A 65 -4.80 7.17 1.33
C ILE A 65 -5.10 8.23 0.26
N LYS A 66 -5.17 9.49 0.70
CA LYS A 66 -5.28 10.61 -0.20
C LYS A 66 -3.92 10.91 -0.81
N LYS A 67 -2.88 10.97 0.02
CA LYS A 67 -1.50 11.08 -0.44
C LYS A 67 -0.54 10.60 0.64
N ILE A 68 0.62 10.13 0.22
CA ILE A 68 1.70 9.79 1.12
C ILE A 68 2.50 11.05 1.41
N VAL A 69 2.58 11.42 2.69
CA VAL A 69 3.28 12.62 3.13
C VAL A 69 4.77 12.32 3.35
N GLU A 70 5.05 11.11 3.85
CA GLU A 70 6.41 10.69 4.18
C GLU A 70 6.51 9.16 4.16
N HIS A 71 7.60 8.64 3.64
CA HIS A 71 7.86 7.20 3.65
C HIS A 71 9.34 6.85 3.68
#